data_cae7c53979318fdd9a8c73570a01b9d6
#
_entry.id   cae7c53979318fdd9a8c73570a01b9d6
#
_cell.length_a   1.000
_cell.length_b   1.000
_cell.length_c   1.000
_cell.angle_alpha   90.00
_cell.angle_beta   90.00
_cell.angle_gamma   90.00
#
_symmetry.space_group_name_H-M   'P 1'
#
loop_
_entity.id
_entity.type
_entity.pdbx_description
1 polymer ?
#
loop_
_entity_poly.entity_id
_entity_poly.type
_entity_poly.pdbx_seq_one_letter_code
_entity_poly.pdbx_strand_id
1 'polypeptide(L)'
;MDVLVKGKTTVRHVARDDLDAIAGIDARAKGASRRAYFERRLAAAVRAPAQHLQFAVTEAQAVVGYVFARILEGEFGHGTPALAIEAIGVRQDAQGRGIGRHLLDVLIDDARGLAIPEIRTQAAWNDHALLRWLDGNGFDLAANHLVDCALRTATADVAIDEVEPAVQEIRYGGDDANRTPPLARDAILVSAMQRADLTQVVRIDNAITGTARTGYIERLLAEALYDSAIRVSLTARIDDVIAGFLTARVDAGDYGRIDPVAVLDTIGVHPDFRHRRVGHALLSQLFVNLGALRVERVETIVAPRDLGLLGFLYAAGFAPSRRLPFVRAVA
;
A
#
# COMPACT_ATOMS: atom_id res chain seq x y z
N MET A 1 23.32 -17.32 2.71
CA MET A 1 24.72 -17.04 3.11
C MET A 1 24.68 -16.44 4.50
N ASP A 2 25.21 -17.15 5.50
CA ASP A 2 25.18 -16.68 6.90
C ASP A 2 26.32 -15.69 7.10
N VAL A 3 26.01 -14.44 7.43
CA VAL A 3 27.02 -13.41 7.73
C VAL A 3 27.20 -13.34 9.24
N LEU A 4 28.40 -13.74 9.74
CA LEU A 4 28.78 -13.68 11.15
C LEU A 4 29.10 -12.24 11.57
N VAL A 5 28.42 -11.74 12.59
CA VAL A 5 28.69 -10.44 13.22
C VAL A 5 29.30 -10.60 14.60
N LYS A 6 30.15 -9.66 14.97
CA LYS A 6 30.89 -9.62 16.24
C LYS A 6 30.09 -10.19 17.42
N GLY A 7 30.44 -11.43 17.84
CA GLY A 7 29.97 -12.09 19.04
C GLY A 7 28.57 -12.70 18.93
N LYS A 8 28.46 -13.95 18.49
CA LYS A 8 27.32 -14.87 18.67
C LYS A 8 25.99 -14.56 17.96
N THR A 9 25.87 -13.52 17.14
CA THR A 9 24.64 -13.26 16.36
C THR A 9 24.81 -13.62 14.89
N THR A 10 23.79 -14.26 14.30
CA THR A 10 23.78 -14.64 12.88
C THR A 10 22.57 -14.01 12.21
N VAL A 11 22.75 -13.45 11.01
CA VAL A 11 21.64 -13.01 10.14
C VAL A 11 21.34 -14.11 9.13
N ARG A 12 20.09 -14.42 8.97
CA ARG A 12 19.60 -15.38 7.98
C ARG A 12 18.21 -14.98 7.46
N HIS A 13 17.80 -15.59 6.37
CA HIS A 13 16.41 -15.46 5.93
C HIS A 13 15.44 -15.95 7.02
N VAL A 14 14.26 -15.30 7.09
CA VAL A 14 13.19 -15.72 7.99
C VAL A 14 12.68 -17.08 7.57
N ALA A 15 12.57 -17.99 8.53
CA ALA A 15 11.95 -19.29 8.37
C ALA A 15 10.51 -19.28 8.91
N ARG A 16 9.69 -20.25 8.50
CA ARG A 16 8.30 -20.36 8.96
C ARG A 16 8.22 -20.53 10.50
N ASP A 17 9.19 -21.23 11.07
CA ASP A 17 9.26 -21.51 12.52
C ASP A 17 9.61 -20.27 13.34
N ASP A 18 10.08 -19.18 12.72
CA ASP A 18 10.37 -17.92 13.39
C ASP A 18 9.11 -17.09 13.70
N LEU A 19 7.98 -17.45 13.12
CA LEU A 19 6.76 -16.66 13.13
C LEU A 19 6.31 -16.29 14.55
N ASP A 20 6.33 -17.26 15.47
CA ASP A 20 5.90 -17.03 16.86
C ASP A 20 6.82 -16.06 17.60
N ALA A 21 8.12 -16.19 17.39
CA ALA A 21 9.11 -15.31 17.99
C ALA A 21 8.98 -13.88 17.41
N ILE A 22 8.84 -13.75 16.09
CA ILE A 22 8.67 -12.47 15.40
C ILE A 22 7.37 -11.79 15.86
N ALA A 23 6.25 -12.50 15.86
CA ALA A 23 4.97 -11.98 16.33
C ALA A 23 5.01 -11.56 17.81
N GLY A 24 5.74 -12.31 18.64
CA GLY A 24 5.95 -11.98 20.04
C GLY A 24 6.80 -10.72 20.25
N ILE A 25 7.87 -10.52 19.48
CA ILE A 25 8.70 -9.31 19.50
C ILE A 25 7.85 -8.10 19.09
N ASP A 26 7.11 -8.24 18.01
CA ASP A 26 6.28 -7.18 17.47
C ASP A 26 5.14 -6.79 18.42
N ALA A 27 4.42 -7.75 18.95
CA ALA A 27 3.29 -7.51 19.87
C ALA A 27 3.70 -6.74 21.13
N ARG A 28 4.90 -7.01 21.67
CA ARG A 28 5.44 -6.25 22.81
C ARG A 28 5.73 -4.80 22.48
N ALA A 29 6.16 -4.52 21.23
CA ALA A 29 6.46 -3.16 20.78
C ALA A 29 5.19 -2.37 20.40
N LYS A 30 4.16 -3.04 19.88
CA LYS A 30 2.94 -2.40 19.32
C LYS A 30 1.70 -2.52 20.22
N GLY A 31 1.77 -3.32 21.28
CA GLY A 31 0.64 -3.55 22.19
C GLY A 31 -0.45 -4.48 21.67
N ALA A 32 -0.32 -4.99 20.43
CA ALA A 32 -1.27 -5.91 19.82
C ALA A 32 -0.56 -6.89 18.89
N SER A 33 -1.11 -8.10 18.74
CA SER A 33 -0.55 -9.13 17.88
C SER A 33 -0.89 -8.89 16.42
N ARG A 34 0.14 -8.87 15.56
CA ARG A 34 0.00 -8.84 14.09
C ARG A 34 0.42 -10.16 13.45
N ARG A 35 0.21 -11.29 14.14
CA ARG A 35 0.61 -12.62 13.66
C ARG A 35 0.11 -12.91 12.23
N ALA A 36 -1.17 -12.67 11.97
CA ALA A 36 -1.76 -12.89 10.64
C ALA A 36 -1.10 -12.05 9.54
N TYR A 37 -0.60 -10.86 9.87
CA TYR A 37 0.19 -10.04 8.95
C TYR A 37 1.50 -10.75 8.57
N PHE A 38 2.28 -11.24 9.53
CA PHE A 38 3.54 -11.93 9.25
C PHE A 38 3.32 -13.24 8.50
N GLU A 39 2.25 -13.99 8.80
CA GLU A 39 1.86 -15.19 8.05
C GLU A 39 1.63 -14.88 6.56
N ARG A 40 0.84 -13.84 6.26
CA ARG A 40 0.61 -13.40 4.88
C ARG A 40 1.90 -12.96 4.18
N ARG A 41 2.77 -12.21 4.86
CA ARG A 41 4.05 -11.74 4.30
C ARG A 41 5.00 -12.89 4.01
N LEU A 42 5.07 -13.89 4.88
CA LEU A 42 5.84 -15.12 4.61
C LEU A 42 5.27 -15.90 3.42
N ALA A 43 3.95 -16.05 3.35
CA ALA A 43 3.31 -16.72 2.22
C ALA A 43 3.55 -15.95 0.91
N ALA A 44 3.52 -14.61 0.92
CA ALA A 44 3.82 -13.78 -0.23
C ALA A 44 5.28 -13.95 -0.69
N ALA A 45 6.23 -14.01 0.24
CA ALA A 45 7.65 -14.24 -0.08
C ALA A 45 7.90 -15.62 -0.72
N VAL A 46 7.15 -16.64 -0.32
CA VAL A 46 7.22 -17.97 -0.97
C VAL A 46 6.72 -17.91 -2.41
N ARG A 47 5.66 -17.14 -2.69
CA ARG A 47 5.09 -17.00 -4.05
C ARG A 47 5.94 -16.13 -4.97
N ALA A 48 6.54 -15.06 -4.42
CA ALA A 48 7.32 -14.08 -5.17
C ALA A 48 8.65 -13.75 -4.46
N PRO A 49 9.57 -14.70 -4.34
CA PRO A 49 10.80 -14.53 -3.55
C PRO A 49 11.68 -13.37 -4.02
N ALA A 50 11.68 -13.07 -5.32
CA ALA A 50 12.44 -11.96 -5.88
C ALA A 50 11.93 -10.57 -5.44
N GLN A 51 10.73 -10.48 -4.87
CA GLN A 51 10.13 -9.20 -4.46
C GLN A 51 10.18 -8.97 -2.95
N HIS A 52 10.60 -9.95 -2.17
CA HIS A 52 10.56 -9.89 -0.70
C HIS A 52 11.94 -10.19 -0.10
N LEU A 53 12.42 -9.28 0.73
CA LEU A 53 13.63 -9.42 1.52
C LEU A 53 13.23 -9.52 3.00
N GLN A 54 13.44 -10.69 3.59
CA GLN A 54 12.99 -10.97 4.96
C GLN A 54 14.12 -11.64 5.73
N PHE A 55 14.61 -10.95 6.77
CA PHE A 55 15.74 -11.42 7.57
C PHE A 55 15.39 -11.49 9.05
N ALA A 56 16.00 -12.46 9.72
CA ALA A 56 16.00 -12.60 11.16
C ALA A 56 17.44 -12.58 11.68
N VAL A 57 17.64 -11.93 12.81
CA VAL A 57 18.87 -12.05 13.61
C VAL A 57 18.61 -13.05 14.72
N THR A 58 19.48 -14.04 14.85
CA THR A 58 19.42 -15.05 15.91
C THR A 58 20.63 -14.95 16.83
N GLU A 59 20.41 -15.21 18.12
CA GLU A 59 21.41 -15.38 19.15
C GLU A 59 21.14 -16.69 19.91
N ALA A 60 22.08 -17.62 19.95
CA ALA A 60 21.88 -18.95 20.51
C ALA A 60 20.57 -19.63 20.00
N GLN A 61 20.35 -19.57 18.70
CA GLN A 61 19.18 -20.10 17.98
C GLN A 61 17.84 -19.35 18.24
N ALA A 62 17.80 -18.41 19.16
CA ALA A 62 16.60 -17.61 19.42
C ALA A 62 16.57 -16.35 18.53
N VAL A 63 15.41 -16.03 17.93
CA VAL A 63 15.23 -14.79 17.19
C VAL A 63 15.26 -13.60 18.15
N VAL A 64 16.16 -12.64 17.87
CA VAL A 64 16.33 -11.41 18.63
C VAL A 64 16.01 -10.15 17.85
N GLY A 65 15.87 -10.25 16.52
CA GLY A 65 15.46 -9.15 15.66
C GLY A 65 14.99 -9.66 14.32
N TYR A 66 14.21 -8.85 13.61
CA TYR A 66 13.68 -9.18 12.30
C TYR A 66 13.48 -7.93 11.45
N VAL A 67 13.48 -8.11 10.12
CA VAL A 67 13.06 -7.11 9.16
C VAL A 67 12.29 -7.77 8.00
N PHE A 68 11.22 -7.11 7.57
CA PHE A 68 10.43 -7.45 6.40
C PHE A 68 10.47 -6.26 5.46
N ALA A 69 10.94 -6.49 4.26
CA ALA A 69 11.01 -5.49 3.21
C ALA A 69 10.48 -6.04 1.89
N ARG A 70 10.00 -5.15 1.04
CA ARG A 70 9.43 -5.47 -0.28
C ARG A 70 9.94 -4.49 -1.32
N ILE A 71 10.20 -5.00 -2.53
CA ILE A 71 10.53 -4.15 -3.68
C ILE A 71 9.23 -3.51 -4.18
N LEU A 72 9.25 -2.18 -4.28
CA LEU A 72 8.21 -1.36 -4.89
C LEU A 72 8.62 -1.04 -6.33
N GLU A 73 7.70 -1.22 -7.25
CA GLU A 73 7.93 -0.94 -8.68
C GLU A 73 6.72 -0.23 -9.26
N GLY A 74 6.83 1.07 -9.43
CA GLY A 74 5.87 1.80 -10.23
C GLY A 74 4.65 2.37 -9.52
N GLU A 75 4.58 2.37 -8.20
CA GLU A 75 3.51 3.04 -7.46
C GLU A 75 3.46 4.54 -7.87
N PHE A 76 2.25 5.04 -8.18
CA PHE A 76 1.98 6.44 -8.58
C PHE A 76 2.95 7.02 -9.63
N GLY A 77 3.31 6.20 -10.64
CA GLY A 77 4.18 6.67 -11.74
C GLY A 77 5.66 6.82 -11.37
N HIS A 78 6.08 6.38 -10.19
CA HIS A 78 7.50 6.28 -9.87
C HIS A 78 8.15 5.22 -10.77
N GLY A 79 8.96 5.67 -11.73
CA GLY A 79 9.68 4.78 -12.66
C GLY A 79 10.91 4.11 -12.05
N THR A 80 11.27 4.47 -10.81
CA THR A 80 12.48 3.98 -10.14
C THR A 80 12.07 3.02 -9.03
N PRO A 81 12.59 1.78 -9.01
CA PRO A 81 12.31 0.83 -7.95
C PRO A 81 12.84 1.33 -6.60
N ALA A 82 12.17 0.96 -5.54
CA ALA A 82 12.58 1.24 -4.16
C ALA A 82 12.38 0.02 -3.27
N LEU A 83 13.17 -0.11 -2.21
CA LEU A 83 12.96 -1.14 -1.20
C LEU A 83 12.17 -0.55 -0.02
N ALA A 84 10.97 -1.04 0.22
CA ALA A 84 10.14 -0.59 1.34
C ALA A 84 10.35 -1.48 2.57
N ILE A 85 10.82 -0.91 3.68
CA ILE A 85 10.81 -1.59 4.98
C ILE A 85 9.39 -1.49 5.53
N GLU A 86 8.68 -2.62 5.56
CA GLU A 86 7.30 -2.71 6.03
C GLU A 86 7.19 -3.00 7.53
N ALA A 87 8.16 -3.75 8.07
CA ALA A 87 8.27 -4.03 9.50
C ALA A 87 9.71 -4.28 9.90
N ILE A 88 10.12 -3.73 11.03
CA ILE A 88 11.40 -3.99 11.67
C ILE A 88 11.20 -4.01 13.18
N GLY A 89 11.84 -4.96 13.86
CA GLY A 89 11.74 -5.07 15.29
C GLY A 89 12.96 -5.75 15.92
N VAL A 90 13.29 -5.33 17.14
CA VAL A 90 14.35 -5.91 17.95
C VAL A 90 13.78 -6.20 19.34
N ARG A 91 14.04 -7.40 19.84
CA ARG A 91 13.64 -7.84 21.18
C ARG A 91 14.16 -6.87 22.24
N GLN A 92 13.34 -6.52 23.21
CA GLN A 92 13.61 -5.44 24.15
C GLN A 92 14.97 -5.59 24.89
N ASP A 93 15.31 -6.80 25.33
CA ASP A 93 16.57 -7.12 26.00
C ASP A 93 17.81 -7.13 25.07
N ALA A 94 17.59 -7.07 23.77
CA ALA A 94 18.62 -7.03 22.74
C ALA A 94 18.75 -5.65 22.08
N GLN A 95 17.94 -4.67 22.47
CA GLN A 95 18.04 -3.30 21.97
C GLN A 95 19.33 -2.61 22.43
N GLY A 96 19.74 -1.56 21.71
CA GLY A 96 21.00 -0.84 22.01
C GLY A 96 22.28 -1.59 21.61
N ARG A 97 22.18 -2.81 21.08
CA ARG A 97 23.33 -3.68 20.72
C ARG A 97 23.66 -3.65 19.22
N GLY A 98 23.07 -2.72 18.46
CA GLY A 98 23.32 -2.55 17.02
C GLY A 98 22.54 -3.50 16.10
N ILE A 99 21.67 -4.38 16.63
CA ILE A 99 20.95 -5.39 15.84
C ILE A 99 20.09 -4.74 14.73
N GLY A 100 19.35 -3.67 15.05
CA GLY A 100 18.52 -2.97 14.06
C GLY A 100 19.36 -2.32 12.94
N ARG A 101 20.54 -1.79 13.28
CA ARG A 101 21.50 -1.28 12.31
C ARG A 101 22.00 -2.38 11.40
N HIS A 102 22.34 -3.53 11.95
CA HIS A 102 22.83 -4.66 11.19
C HIS A 102 21.78 -5.21 10.21
N LEU A 103 20.51 -5.31 10.62
CA LEU A 103 19.42 -5.67 9.72
C LEU A 103 19.28 -4.67 8.55
N LEU A 104 19.46 -3.39 8.82
CA LEU A 104 19.45 -2.35 7.80
C LEU A 104 20.66 -2.46 6.87
N ASP A 105 21.86 -2.74 7.38
CA ASP A 105 23.07 -2.88 6.57
C ASP A 105 22.93 -4.05 5.57
N VAL A 106 22.35 -5.18 6.00
CA VAL A 106 22.04 -6.32 5.09
C VAL A 106 21.06 -5.90 3.99
N LEU A 107 20.01 -5.16 4.34
CA LEU A 107 19.06 -4.66 3.32
C LEU A 107 19.71 -3.69 2.34
N ILE A 108 20.64 -2.86 2.80
CA ILE A 108 21.40 -1.93 1.94
C ILE A 108 22.29 -2.70 0.97
N ASP A 109 22.97 -3.74 1.44
CA ASP A 109 23.84 -4.56 0.60
C ASP A 109 23.04 -5.31 -0.46
N ASP A 110 21.88 -5.86 -0.11
CA ASP A 110 20.97 -6.49 -1.07
C ASP A 110 20.39 -5.48 -2.06
N ALA A 111 19.98 -4.29 -1.58
CA ALA A 111 19.48 -3.22 -2.46
C ALA A 111 20.55 -2.79 -3.49
N ARG A 112 21.81 -2.69 -3.08
CA ARG A 112 22.95 -2.44 -4.01
C ARG A 112 23.07 -3.56 -5.03
N GLY A 113 23.04 -4.80 -4.60
CA GLY A 113 23.10 -5.97 -5.48
C GLY A 113 21.98 -6.02 -6.52
N LEU A 114 20.83 -5.48 -6.19
CA LEU A 114 19.64 -5.38 -7.04
C LEU A 114 19.55 -4.05 -7.83
N ALA A 115 20.56 -3.18 -7.70
CA ALA A 115 20.55 -1.83 -8.29
C ALA A 115 19.33 -0.98 -7.89
N ILE A 116 18.83 -1.16 -6.65
CA ILE A 116 17.75 -0.36 -6.08
C ILE A 116 18.36 0.88 -5.42
N PRO A 117 18.03 2.09 -5.87
CA PRO A 117 18.73 3.30 -5.46
C PRO A 117 18.31 3.84 -4.09
N GLU A 118 17.18 3.39 -3.54
CA GLU A 118 16.68 3.93 -2.30
C GLU A 118 15.85 2.95 -1.47
N ILE A 119 15.89 3.14 -0.16
CA ILE A 119 15.07 2.44 0.82
C ILE A 119 14.03 3.42 1.35
N ARG A 120 12.77 3.00 1.39
CA ARG A 120 11.63 3.78 1.89
C ARG A 120 11.02 3.13 3.12
N THR A 121 10.42 3.93 3.98
CA THR A 121 9.58 3.46 5.08
C THR A 121 8.62 4.56 5.53
N GLN A 122 7.78 4.26 6.51
CA GLN A 122 6.88 5.21 7.13
C GLN A 122 6.89 5.04 8.64
N ALA A 123 6.76 6.15 9.36
CA ALA A 123 6.61 6.15 10.80
C ALA A 123 5.45 7.04 11.24
N ALA A 124 4.76 6.68 12.32
CA ALA A 124 3.84 7.61 12.95
C ALA A 124 4.64 8.79 13.54
N TRP A 125 4.13 10.01 13.39
CA TRP A 125 4.83 11.21 13.85
C TRP A 125 5.09 11.24 15.37
N ASN A 126 4.35 10.46 16.15
CA ASN A 126 4.49 10.32 17.60
C ASN A 126 5.31 9.07 18.01
N ASP A 127 5.82 8.26 17.09
CA ASP A 127 6.73 7.14 17.38
C ASP A 127 8.17 7.67 17.50
N HIS A 128 8.44 8.41 18.59
CA HIS A 128 9.72 9.08 18.79
C HIS A 128 10.92 8.12 18.84
N ALA A 129 10.71 6.85 19.23
CA ALA A 129 11.79 5.87 19.25
C ALA A 129 12.20 5.47 17.83
N LEU A 130 11.21 5.19 16.97
CA LEU A 130 11.46 4.87 15.57
C LEU A 130 12.00 6.07 14.80
N LEU A 131 11.47 7.28 15.04
CA LEU A 131 11.97 8.50 14.38
C LEU A 131 13.44 8.75 14.67
N ARG A 132 13.87 8.65 15.94
CA ARG A 132 15.30 8.78 16.31
C ARG A 132 16.16 7.70 15.70
N TRP A 133 15.63 6.48 15.60
CA TRP A 133 16.36 5.38 14.98
C TRP A 133 16.53 5.61 13.47
N LEU A 134 15.51 6.09 12.78
CA LEU A 134 15.55 6.42 11.35
C LEU A 134 16.59 7.52 11.08
N ASP A 135 16.51 8.63 11.81
CA ASP A 135 17.46 9.75 11.71
C ASP A 135 18.91 9.29 11.96
N GLY A 136 19.16 8.57 13.05
CA GLY A 136 20.48 8.02 13.38
C GLY A 136 21.02 6.96 12.40
N ASN A 137 20.16 6.48 11.49
CA ASN A 137 20.52 5.56 10.41
C ASN A 137 20.48 6.19 9.02
N GLY A 138 20.44 7.51 8.92
CA GLY A 138 20.56 8.25 7.68
C GLY A 138 19.31 8.21 6.79
N PHE A 139 18.13 8.12 7.40
CA PHE A 139 16.87 8.35 6.70
C PHE A 139 16.49 9.84 6.81
N ASP A 140 16.13 10.41 5.69
CA ASP A 140 15.55 11.75 5.58
C ASP A 140 14.03 11.67 5.41
N LEU A 141 13.32 12.76 5.70
CA LEU A 141 11.92 12.89 5.31
C LEU A 141 11.83 12.87 3.79
N ALA A 142 11.00 11.96 3.25
CA ALA A 142 10.73 11.96 1.84
C ALA A 142 9.88 13.19 1.45
N ALA A 143 10.15 13.74 0.28
CA ALA A 143 9.40 14.90 -0.22
C ALA A 143 7.94 14.58 -0.60
N ASN A 144 7.57 13.31 -0.66
CA ASN A 144 6.24 12.85 -1.02
C ASN A 144 5.19 13.26 0.02
N HIS A 145 3.98 13.53 -0.44
CA HIS A 145 2.83 13.81 0.42
C HIS A 145 2.13 12.51 0.78
N LEU A 146 2.12 12.16 2.06
CA LEU A 146 1.29 11.08 2.57
C LEU A 146 -0.04 11.66 3.05
N VAL A 147 -1.13 11.26 2.41
CA VAL A 147 -2.48 11.75 2.70
C VAL A 147 -3.41 10.59 3.01
N ASP A 148 -4.35 10.84 3.91
CA ASP A 148 -5.37 9.85 4.26
C ASP A 148 -6.77 10.46 4.36
N CYS A 149 -7.78 9.62 4.20
CA CYS A 149 -9.19 9.95 4.35
C CYS A 149 -9.81 8.96 5.34
N ALA A 150 -10.46 9.47 6.39
CA ALA A 150 -11.30 8.67 7.26
C ALA A 150 -12.64 8.43 6.56
N LEU A 151 -12.99 7.16 6.37
CA LEU A 151 -14.29 6.78 5.87
C LEU A 151 -15.29 6.90 7.03
N ARG A 152 -16.33 7.69 6.84
CA ARG A 152 -17.45 7.68 7.80
C ARG A 152 -18.16 6.35 7.64
N THR A 153 -17.99 5.46 8.60
CA THR A 153 -18.91 4.34 8.74
C THR A 153 -20.29 4.96 8.92
N ALA A 154 -21.16 4.75 7.96
CA ALA A 154 -22.58 5.00 8.16
C ALA A 154 -23.03 4.05 9.29
N THR A 155 -23.00 4.52 10.55
CA THR A 155 -23.77 3.94 11.63
C THR A 155 -25.23 4.30 11.36
N ALA A 156 -25.82 3.62 10.41
CA ALA A 156 -27.26 3.50 10.31
C ALA A 156 -27.59 2.13 10.87
N ASP A 157 -28.38 2.11 11.94
CA ASP A 157 -29.24 0.99 12.29
C ASP A 157 -30.14 0.67 11.08
N VAL A 158 -29.59 -0.09 10.14
CA VAL A 158 -30.36 -0.77 9.11
C VAL A 158 -30.18 -2.25 9.39
N ALA A 159 -31.30 -2.87 9.80
CA ALA A 159 -31.41 -4.31 9.92
C ALA A 159 -30.76 -4.98 8.69
N ILE A 160 -29.84 -5.90 8.97
CA ILE A 160 -29.16 -6.70 7.94
C ILE A 160 -30.18 -7.74 7.47
N ASP A 161 -30.95 -7.40 6.45
CA ASP A 161 -31.50 -8.42 5.58
C ASP A 161 -30.40 -8.81 4.61
N GLU A 162 -30.25 -10.13 4.43
CA GLU A 162 -29.23 -10.77 3.60
C GLU A 162 -29.13 -10.10 2.23
N VAL A 163 -28.04 -9.33 2.01
CA VAL A 163 -27.76 -8.75 0.70
C VAL A 163 -26.67 -9.60 0.06
N GLU A 164 -27.08 -10.39 -0.94
CA GLU A 164 -26.14 -10.90 -1.95
C GLU A 164 -25.27 -9.76 -2.47
N PRO A 165 -24.00 -9.99 -2.87
CA PRO A 165 -23.14 -8.97 -3.43
C PRO A 165 -23.66 -8.56 -4.82
N ALA A 166 -24.72 -7.77 -4.83
CA ALA A 166 -25.21 -7.16 -6.03
C ALA A 166 -24.18 -6.13 -6.51
N VAL A 167 -23.77 -6.25 -7.76
CA VAL A 167 -23.12 -5.18 -8.50
C VAL A 167 -24.11 -4.02 -8.53
N GLN A 168 -23.96 -3.07 -7.59
CA GLN A 168 -24.81 -1.89 -7.58
C GLN A 168 -24.31 -0.95 -8.69
N GLU A 169 -25.10 -0.83 -9.74
CA GLU A 169 -24.99 0.26 -10.70
C GLU A 169 -25.35 1.58 -10.00
N ILE A 170 -24.34 2.31 -9.53
CA ILE A 170 -24.55 3.66 -8.99
C ILE A 170 -24.59 4.61 -10.18
N ARG A 171 -25.81 5.01 -10.57
CA ARG A 171 -26.03 6.08 -11.54
C ARG A 171 -25.81 7.43 -10.85
N TYR A 172 -24.71 8.08 -11.14
CA TYR A 172 -24.49 9.46 -10.74
C TYR A 172 -25.21 10.43 -11.69
N GLY A 173 -26.49 10.67 -11.44
CA GLY A 173 -27.23 11.81 -11.95
C GLY A 173 -27.53 12.75 -10.78
N GLY A 174 -27.06 14.02 -10.86
CA GLY A 174 -27.19 14.97 -9.75
C GLY A 174 -28.65 15.26 -9.39
N ASP A 175 -28.93 15.29 -8.09
CA ASP A 175 -30.16 15.80 -7.48
C ASP A 175 -30.22 17.33 -7.64
N ASP A 176 -30.67 17.76 -8.80
CA ASP A 176 -31.24 19.10 -8.98
C ASP A 176 -32.58 18.91 -9.67
N ALA A 177 -33.67 19.07 -8.89
CA ALA A 177 -35.05 18.87 -9.30
C ALA A 177 -35.51 19.75 -10.48
N ASN A 178 -34.61 20.43 -11.19
CA ASN A 178 -34.93 21.32 -12.29
C ASN A 178 -33.98 21.18 -13.49
N ARG A 179 -33.29 20.06 -13.66
CA ARG A 179 -32.51 19.78 -14.87
C ARG A 179 -33.11 18.61 -15.64
N THR A 180 -33.25 18.80 -16.91
CA THR A 180 -33.51 17.73 -17.88
C THR A 180 -32.63 16.53 -17.56
N PRO A 181 -33.17 15.29 -17.46
CA PRO A 181 -32.33 14.11 -17.19
C PRO A 181 -31.18 14.08 -18.19
N PRO A 182 -29.92 13.90 -17.72
CA PRO A 182 -28.81 13.73 -18.64
C PRO A 182 -29.17 12.59 -19.60
N LEU A 183 -28.93 12.78 -20.88
CA LEU A 183 -29.05 11.71 -21.87
C LEU A 183 -28.30 10.50 -21.36
N ALA A 184 -28.83 9.30 -21.57
CA ALA A 184 -28.23 8.04 -21.06
C ALA A 184 -26.73 7.86 -21.41
N ARG A 185 -26.22 8.63 -22.37
CA ARG A 185 -24.84 8.70 -22.82
C ARG A 185 -23.85 9.32 -21.81
N ASP A 186 -24.32 10.03 -20.78
CA ASP A 186 -23.44 10.68 -19.78
C ASP A 186 -23.32 9.87 -18.48
N ALA A 187 -23.91 8.67 -18.41
CA ALA A 187 -23.83 7.82 -17.24
C ALA A 187 -22.43 7.20 -17.11
N ILE A 188 -21.78 7.41 -15.94
CA ILE A 188 -20.51 6.74 -15.61
C ILE A 188 -20.82 5.42 -14.95
N LEU A 189 -20.48 4.31 -15.60
CA LEU A 189 -20.60 2.97 -15.05
C LEU A 189 -19.27 2.57 -14.40
N VAL A 190 -19.27 2.32 -13.08
CA VAL A 190 -18.11 1.80 -12.37
C VAL A 190 -18.32 0.34 -12.02
N SER A 191 -17.39 -0.50 -12.42
CA SER A 191 -17.44 -1.96 -12.20
C SER A 191 -16.07 -2.52 -11.80
N ALA A 192 -16.06 -3.75 -11.31
CA ALA A 192 -14.81 -4.47 -11.07
C ALA A 192 -14.00 -4.61 -12.37
N MET A 193 -12.71 -4.34 -12.31
CA MET A 193 -11.78 -4.47 -13.44
C MET A 193 -11.70 -5.94 -13.87
N GLN A 194 -11.83 -6.17 -15.15
CA GLN A 194 -11.74 -7.49 -15.76
C GLN A 194 -10.37 -7.67 -16.46
N ARG A 195 -9.95 -8.92 -16.65
CA ARG A 195 -8.72 -9.21 -17.42
C ARG A 195 -8.76 -8.62 -18.83
N ALA A 196 -9.94 -8.58 -19.46
CA ALA A 196 -10.14 -7.96 -20.77
C ALA A 196 -9.86 -6.46 -20.80
N ASP A 197 -9.93 -5.78 -19.66
CA ASP A 197 -9.72 -4.33 -19.54
C ASP A 197 -8.24 -3.95 -19.56
N LEU A 198 -7.35 -4.90 -19.29
CA LEU A 198 -5.93 -4.67 -19.05
C LEU A 198 -5.28 -3.82 -20.15
N THR A 199 -5.52 -4.14 -21.41
CA THR A 199 -4.92 -3.42 -22.54
C THR A 199 -5.30 -1.94 -22.56
N GLN A 200 -6.57 -1.63 -22.25
CA GLN A 200 -7.04 -0.25 -22.22
C GLN A 200 -6.54 0.48 -20.97
N VAL A 201 -6.53 -0.18 -19.82
CA VAL A 201 -5.98 0.36 -18.57
C VAL A 201 -4.50 0.72 -18.73
N VAL A 202 -3.68 -0.16 -19.33
CA VAL A 202 -2.26 0.11 -19.63
C VAL A 202 -2.12 1.31 -20.57
N ARG A 203 -2.98 1.46 -21.59
CA ARG A 203 -2.95 2.63 -22.47
C ARG A 203 -3.26 3.92 -21.72
N ILE A 204 -4.26 3.91 -20.84
CA ILE A 204 -4.59 5.07 -20.01
C ILE A 204 -3.43 5.41 -19.08
N ASP A 205 -2.87 4.41 -18.42
CA ASP A 205 -1.72 4.58 -17.53
C ASP A 205 -0.52 5.20 -18.25
N ASN A 206 -0.17 4.67 -19.41
CA ASN A 206 0.90 5.21 -20.25
C ASN A 206 0.63 6.64 -20.72
N ALA A 207 -0.61 6.97 -21.08
CA ALA A 207 -1.00 8.32 -21.48
C ALA A 207 -0.89 9.34 -20.33
N ILE A 208 -0.98 8.89 -19.08
CA ILE A 208 -0.86 9.73 -17.88
C ILE A 208 0.59 9.84 -17.42
N THR A 209 1.31 8.73 -17.35
CA THR A 209 2.65 8.62 -16.75
C THR A 209 3.78 8.82 -17.74
N GLY A 210 3.52 8.70 -19.05
CA GLY A 210 4.53 8.71 -20.10
C GLY A 210 5.43 7.48 -20.12
N THR A 211 5.15 6.45 -19.31
CA THR A 211 5.95 5.23 -19.20
C THR A 211 5.08 3.98 -19.28
N ALA A 212 5.57 2.96 -19.99
CA ALA A 212 4.87 1.69 -20.09
C ALA A 212 5.10 0.86 -18.80
N ARG A 213 4.13 0.84 -17.90
CA ARG A 213 4.16 0.07 -16.65
C ARG A 213 3.29 -1.20 -16.74
N THR A 214 3.32 -1.85 -17.90
CA THR A 214 2.48 -3.04 -18.17
C THR A 214 2.64 -4.11 -17.10
N GLY A 215 3.88 -4.51 -16.80
CA GLY A 215 4.15 -5.54 -15.78
C GLY A 215 3.66 -5.16 -14.37
N TYR A 216 3.70 -3.88 -14.03
CA TYR A 216 3.14 -3.38 -12.75
C TYR A 216 1.62 -3.55 -12.71
N ILE A 217 0.90 -3.10 -13.74
CA ILE A 217 -0.56 -3.20 -13.81
C ILE A 217 -1.02 -4.67 -13.89
N GLU A 218 -0.32 -5.52 -14.68
CA GLU A 218 -0.58 -6.96 -14.74
C GLU A 218 -0.44 -7.63 -13.39
N ARG A 219 0.60 -7.28 -12.64
CA ARG A 219 0.82 -7.80 -11.29
C ARG A 219 -0.29 -7.37 -10.33
N LEU A 220 -0.65 -6.08 -10.32
CA LEU A 220 -1.75 -5.59 -9.48
C LEU A 220 -3.06 -6.33 -9.76
N LEU A 221 -3.36 -6.57 -11.03
CA LEU A 221 -4.56 -7.33 -11.42
C LEU A 221 -4.46 -8.81 -11.02
N ALA A 222 -3.30 -9.44 -11.22
CA ALA A 222 -3.07 -10.83 -10.81
C ALA A 222 -3.22 -10.99 -9.29
N GLU A 223 -2.64 -10.08 -8.52
CA GLU A 223 -2.78 -10.08 -7.06
C GLU A 223 -4.23 -9.87 -6.62
N ALA A 224 -5.01 -9.02 -7.32
CA ALA A 224 -6.43 -8.84 -7.06
C ALA A 224 -7.26 -10.11 -7.29
N LEU A 225 -6.86 -10.94 -8.26
CA LEU A 225 -7.59 -12.16 -8.63
C LEU A 225 -7.17 -13.38 -7.81
N TYR A 226 -5.92 -13.44 -7.32
CA TYR A 226 -5.33 -14.66 -6.78
C TYR A 226 -4.81 -14.54 -5.34
N ASP A 227 -4.71 -13.33 -4.78
CA ASP A 227 -4.23 -13.15 -3.42
C ASP A 227 -5.41 -13.04 -2.44
N SER A 228 -5.26 -13.66 -1.25
CA SER A 228 -6.20 -13.53 -0.14
C SER A 228 -6.22 -12.14 0.50
N ALA A 229 -5.35 -11.24 0.07
CA ALA A 229 -5.43 -9.82 0.42
C ALA A 229 -6.64 -9.19 -0.28
N ILE A 230 -7.46 -8.46 0.46
CA ILE A 230 -8.62 -7.76 -0.11
C ILE A 230 -8.09 -6.65 -1.02
N ARG A 231 -8.28 -6.81 -2.32
CA ARG A 231 -7.95 -5.81 -3.33
C ARG A 231 -9.22 -5.32 -4.01
N VAL A 232 -9.26 -4.04 -4.29
CA VAL A 232 -10.32 -3.40 -5.04
C VAL A 232 -9.71 -2.84 -6.32
N SER A 233 -10.08 -3.41 -7.46
CA SER A 233 -9.68 -2.92 -8.78
C SER A 233 -10.92 -2.58 -9.57
N LEU A 234 -11.04 -1.33 -9.99
CA LEU A 234 -12.23 -0.76 -10.63
C LEU A 234 -11.89 -0.16 -11.99
N THR A 235 -12.83 -0.24 -12.91
CA THR A 235 -12.85 0.55 -14.15
C THR A 235 -14.11 1.40 -14.21
N ALA A 236 -13.99 2.61 -14.75
CA ALA A 236 -15.11 3.49 -15.06
C ALA A 236 -15.28 3.57 -16.57
N ARG A 237 -16.52 3.40 -17.04
CA ARG A 237 -16.88 3.45 -18.46
C ARG A 237 -17.86 4.57 -18.73
N ILE A 238 -17.69 5.19 -19.90
CA ILE A 238 -18.65 6.10 -20.53
C ILE A 238 -18.86 5.58 -21.95
N ASP A 239 -20.11 5.32 -22.33
CA ASP A 239 -20.47 4.75 -23.64
C ASP A 239 -19.64 3.49 -23.99
N ASP A 240 -19.52 2.56 -23.02
CA ASP A 240 -18.74 1.31 -23.10
C ASP A 240 -17.21 1.48 -23.25
N VAL A 241 -16.71 2.71 -23.31
CA VAL A 241 -15.28 3.01 -23.36
C VAL A 241 -14.72 3.17 -21.95
N ILE A 242 -13.61 2.52 -21.64
CA ILE A 242 -12.93 2.71 -20.35
C ILE A 242 -12.36 4.14 -20.30
N ALA A 243 -12.94 4.96 -19.44
CA ALA A 243 -12.58 6.35 -19.23
C ALA A 243 -11.56 6.54 -18.07
N GLY A 244 -11.47 5.55 -17.17
CA GLY A 244 -10.54 5.59 -16.05
C GLY A 244 -10.51 4.27 -15.28
N PHE A 245 -9.54 4.18 -14.37
CA PHE A 245 -9.34 3.01 -13.52
C PHE A 245 -8.81 3.40 -12.14
N LEU A 246 -8.96 2.48 -11.19
CA LEU A 246 -8.47 2.62 -9.83
C LEU A 246 -8.07 1.25 -9.29
N THR A 247 -6.96 1.20 -8.55
CA THR A 247 -6.58 0.00 -7.77
C THR A 247 -6.25 0.39 -6.34
N ALA A 248 -6.74 -0.41 -5.40
CA ALA A 248 -6.45 -0.28 -3.98
C ALA A 248 -6.31 -1.65 -3.34
N ARG A 249 -5.53 -1.75 -2.28
CA ARG A 249 -5.42 -2.93 -1.44
C ARG A 249 -5.79 -2.62 0.01
N VAL A 250 -6.37 -3.56 0.71
CA VAL A 250 -6.53 -3.45 2.17
C VAL A 250 -5.29 -4.03 2.82
N ASP A 251 -4.60 -3.20 3.54
CA ASP A 251 -3.41 -3.55 4.28
C ASP A 251 -3.72 -3.60 5.78
N ALA A 252 -3.41 -4.71 6.40
CA ALA A 252 -3.56 -4.89 7.83
C ALA A 252 -2.20 -5.26 8.41
N GLY A 253 -1.38 -4.25 8.73
CA GLY A 253 -0.15 -4.49 9.44
C GLY A 253 1.11 -3.80 8.92
N ASP A 254 1.15 -3.29 7.69
CA ASP A 254 2.32 -2.59 7.19
C ASP A 254 2.68 -1.39 8.07
N TYR A 255 3.96 -1.14 8.19
CA TYR A 255 4.53 -0.02 8.95
C TYR A 255 4.05 0.03 10.41
N GLY A 256 3.77 -1.13 11.02
CA GLY A 256 3.35 -1.22 12.42
C GLY A 256 1.90 -0.85 12.69
N ARG A 257 1.04 -0.81 11.68
CA ARG A 257 -0.41 -0.59 11.86
C ARG A 257 -1.06 -1.80 12.51
N ILE A 258 -2.08 -1.53 13.32
CA ILE A 258 -2.93 -2.54 13.96
C ILE A 258 -4.26 -2.62 13.20
N ASP A 259 -4.80 -1.47 12.83
CA ASP A 259 -6.08 -1.37 12.13
C ASP A 259 -5.91 -1.57 10.62
N PRO A 260 -6.87 -2.20 9.94
CA PRO A 260 -6.85 -2.30 8.49
C PRO A 260 -6.99 -0.92 7.85
N VAL A 261 -6.14 -0.64 6.87
CA VAL A 261 -6.13 0.58 6.08
C VAL A 261 -6.15 0.22 4.61
N ALA A 262 -7.00 0.85 3.82
CA ALA A 262 -6.90 0.74 2.38
C ALA A 262 -5.77 1.64 1.87
N VAL A 263 -4.91 1.09 1.04
CA VAL A 263 -3.87 1.84 0.32
C VAL A 263 -4.33 1.97 -1.12
N LEU A 264 -4.59 3.20 -1.55
CA LEU A 264 -4.85 3.51 -2.94
C LEU A 264 -3.52 3.46 -3.70
N ASP A 265 -3.33 2.41 -4.52
CA ASP A 265 -2.09 2.16 -5.25
C ASP A 265 -1.98 3.00 -6.52
N THR A 266 -3.10 3.20 -7.22
CA THR A 266 -3.15 4.05 -8.42
C THR A 266 -4.59 4.46 -8.76
N ILE A 267 -4.73 5.64 -9.34
CA ILE A 267 -5.96 6.13 -9.96
C ILE A 267 -5.59 6.87 -11.24
N GLY A 268 -6.30 6.58 -12.32
CA GLY A 268 -6.04 7.21 -13.61
C GLY A 268 -7.32 7.51 -14.37
N VAL A 269 -7.37 8.68 -15.00
CA VAL A 269 -8.45 9.09 -15.90
C VAL A 269 -7.84 9.45 -17.24
N HIS A 270 -8.36 8.85 -18.32
CA HIS A 270 -7.90 9.14 -19.67
C HIS A 270 -7.98 10.65 -19.94
N PRO A 271 -6.99 11.28 -20.58
CA PRO A 271 -6.96 12.73 -20.81
C PRO A 271 -8.24 13.30 -21.43
N ASP A 272 -8.86 12.60 -22.39
CA ASP A 272 -10.08 13.03 -23.08
C ASP A 272 -11.34 12.98 -22.20
N PHE A 273 -11.28 12.29 -21.05
CA PHE A 273 -12.39 12.17 -20.10
C PHE A 273 -12.15 12.93 -18.81
N ARG A 274 -11.12 13.78 -18.75
CA ARG A 274 -10.89 14.67 -17.60
C ARG A 274 -12.05 15.64 -17.44
N HIS A 275 -12.26 16.08 -16.20
CA HIS A 275 -13.33 17.01 -15.80
C HIS A 275 -14.77 16.49 -15.99
N ARG A 276 -14.94 15.19 -16.31
CA ARG A 276 -16.26 14.53 -16.42
C ARG A 276 -16.62 13.72 -15.17
N ARG A 277 -16.05 14.04 -14.00
CA ARG A 277 -16.29 13.38 -12.70
C ARG A 277 -15.89 11.88 -12.63
N VAL A 278 -15.16 11.35 -13.60
CA VAL A 278 -14.73 9.93 -13.62
C VAL A 278 -13.94 9.57 -12.38
N GLY A 279 -12.96 10.39 -11.98
CA GLY A 279 -12.18 10.15 -10.76
C GLY A 279 -13.02 10.14 -9.48
N HIS A 280 -14.02 11.01 -9.37
CA HIS A 280 -14.96 11.03 -8.25
C HIS A 280 -15.82 9.77 -8.21
N ALA A 281 -16.33 9.31 -9.36
CA ALA A 281 -17.11 8.08 -9.43
C ALA A 281 -16.28 6.86 -8.97
N LEU A 282 -15.02 6.76 -9.41
CA LEU A 282 -14.10 5.71 -8.98
C LEU A 282 -13.84 5.74 -7.46
N LEU A 283 -13.54 6.92 -6.88
CA LEU A 283 -13.31 7.04 -5.44
C LEU A 283 -14.56 6.75 -4.63
N SER A 284 -15.73 7.22 -5.08
CA SER A 284 -16.99 6.95 -4.39
C SER A 284 -17.31 5.47 -4.36
N GLN A 285 -17.11 4.75 -5.48
CA GLN A 285 -17.30 3.30 -5.51
C GLN A 285 -16.27 2.58 -4.61
N LEU A 286 -15.01 3.04 -4.59
CA LEU A 286 -14.02 2.52 -3.65
C LEU A 286 -14.50 2.68 -2.21
N PHE A 287 -14.99 3.86 -1.82
CA PHE A 287 -15.45 4.12 -0.45
C PHE A 287 -16.63 3.23 -0.06
N VAL A 288 -17.59 3.01 -0.98
CA VAL A 288 -18.70 2.06 -0.77
C VAL A 288 -18.19 0.65 -0.53
N ASN A 289 -17.27 0.17 -1.38
CA ASN A 289 -16.70 -1.18 -1.24
C ASN A 289 -15.93 -1.34 0.07
N LEU A 290 -15.16 -0.33 0.46
CA LEU A 290 -14.40 -0.35 1.70
C LEU A 290 -15.29 -0.27 2.95
N GLY A 291 -16.39 0.48 2.88
CA GLY A 291 -17.41 0.51 3.93
C GLY A 291 -18.01 -0.87 4.20
N ALA A 292 -18.34 -1.62 3.13
CA ALA A 292 -18.82 -3.00 3.24
C ALA A 292 -17.76 -3.95 3.86
N LEU A 293 -16.48 -3.67 3.66
CA LEU A 293 -15.35 -4.41 4.23
C LEU A 293 -14.96 -3.93 5.66
N ARG A 294 -15.70 -2.97 6.22
CA ARG A 294 -15.40 -2.33 7.52
C ARG A 294 -14.00 -1.74 7.60
N VAL A 295 -13.49 -1.22 6.49
CA VAL A 295 -12.24 -0.48 6.45
C VAL A 295 -12.55 1.00 6.65
N GLU A 296 -11.99 1.59 7.70
CA GLU A 296 -12.36 2.94 8.15
C GLU A 296 -11.43 4.04 7.60
N ARG A 297 -10.37 3.67 6.88
CA ARG A 297 -9.37 4.62 6.41
C ARG A 297 -8.81 4.22 5.06
N VAL A 298 -8.64 5.21 4.20
CA VAL A 298 -7.88 5.10 2.93
C VAL A 298 -6.68 6.02 3.01
N GLU A 299 -5.52 5.54 2.62
CA GLU A 299 -4.33 6.39 2.48
C GLU A 299 -3.69 6.23 1.10
N THR A 300 -2.91 7.22 0.73
CA THR A 300 -2.09 7.18 -0.48
C THR A 300 -0.87 8.08 -0.34
N ILE A 301 0.11 7.84 -1.21
CA ILE A 301 1.31 8.67 -1.29
C ILE A 301 1.33 9.38 -2.64
N VAL A 302 1.54 10.69 -2.62
CA VAL A 302 1.49 11.54 -3.82
C VAL A 302 2.88 12.14 -4.06
N ALA A 303 3.33 12.14 -5.31
CA ALA A 303 4.61 12.76 -5.68
C ALA A 303 4.60 14.28 -5.36
N PRO A 304 5.75 14.87 -4.99
CA PRO A 304 5.81 16.25 -4.50
C PRO A 304 5.30 17.29 -5.50
N ARG A 305 5.38 16.97 -6.79
CA ARG A 305 5.00 17.90 -7.88
C ARG A 305 3.63 17.59 -8.49
N ASP A 306 2.96 16.53 -8.06
CA ASP A 306 1.62 16.18 -8.56
C ASP A 306 0.52 16.93 -7.79
N LEU A 307 0.56 18.26 -7.91
CA LEU A 307 -0.38 19.14 -7.25
C LEU A 307 -1.82 18.96 -7.78
N GLY A 308 -1.98 18.48 -9.02
CA GLY A 308 -3.28 18.18 -9.61
C GLY A 308 -3.95 17.01 -8.89
N LEU A 309 -3.23 15.89 -8.70
CA LEU A 309 -3.72 14.74 -7.95
C LEU A 309 -3.95 15.10 -6.48
N LEU A 310 -3.02 15.87 -5.87
CA LEU A 310 -3.14 16.29 -4.48
C LEU A 310 -4.41 17.14 -4.26
N GLY A 311 -4.66 18.13 -5.13
CA GLY A 311 -5.86 18.95 -5.07
C GLY A 311 -7.14 18.15 -5.27
N PHE A 312 -7.14 17.19 -6.18
CA PHE A 312 -8.26 16.25 -6.39
C PHE A 312 -8.54 15.42 -5.13
N LEU A 313 -7.51 14.87 -4.50
CA LEU A 313 -7.65 14.08 -3.27
C LEU A 313 -8.16 14.93 -2.10
N TYR A 314 -7.67 16.16 -1.94
CA TYR A 314 -8.18 17.08 -0.92
C TYR A 314 -9.66 17.43 -1.14
N ALA A 315 -10.07 17.66 -2.39
CA ALA A 315 -11.48 17.85 -2.73
C ALA A 315 -12.34 16.62 -2.45
N ALA A 316 -11.74 15.42 -2.46
CA ALA A 316 -12.39 14.15 -2.12
C ALA A 316 -12.35 13.82 -0.61
N GLY A 317 -11.84 14.73 0.24
CA GLY A 317 -11.84 14.59 1.69
C GLY A 317 -10.56 14.00 2.29
N PHE A 318 -9.50 13.82 1.50
CA PHE A 318 -8.19 13.46 2.04
C PHE A 318 -7.56 14.66 2.77
N ALA A 319 -6.75 14.35 3.76
CA ALA A 319 -5.97 15.33 4.54
C ALA A 319 -4.54 14.81 4.76
N PRO A 320 -3.59 15.66 5.16
CA PRO A 320 -2.26 15.22 5.52
C PRO A 320 -2.30 14.12 6.58
N SER A 321 -1.61 13.03 6.34
CA SER A 321 -1.57 11.88 7.26
C SER A 321 -0.81 12.21 8.54
N ARG A 322 -1.17 11.49 9.62
CA ARG A 322 -0.38 11.48 10.87
C ARG A 322 0.85 10.58 10.78
N ARG A 323 1.24 10.18 9.59
CA ARG A 323 2.45 9.40 9.33
C ARG A 323 3.39 10.20 8.44
N LEU A 324 4.67 9.98 8.63
CA LEU A 324 5.73 10.64 7.89
C LEU A 324 6.39 9.61 6.96
N PRO A 325 6.56 9.91 5.67
CA PRO A 325 7.33 9.10 4.76
C PRO A 325 8.82 9.38 4.93
N PHE A 326 9.62 8.33 4.92
CA PHE A 326 11.07 8.40 5.03
C PHE A 326 11.74 7.75 3.83
N VAL A 327 12.88 8.28 3.45
CA VAL A 327 13.73 7.76 2.36
C VAL A 327 15.18 7.79 2.80
N ARG A 328 15.92 6.78 2.36
CA ARG A 328 17.38 6.70 2.48
C ARG A 328 17.96 6.31 1.13
N ALA A 329 18.92 7.10 0.62
CA ALA A 329 19.69 6.71 -0.56
C ALA A 329 20.56 5.49 -0.28
N VAL A 330 20.63 4.60 -1.25
CA VAL A 330 21.56 3.46 -1.29
C VAL A 330 22.76 3.92 -2.12
N ALA A 331 23.80 4.38 -1.43
CA ALA A 331 25.04 4.81 -2.05
C ALA A 331 25.92 3.62 -2.44
#